data_9a94498e5a2aa8b4304b27607ae1377e
#
_entry.id   9a94498e5a2aa8b4304b27607ae1377e
#
_cell.length_a   1.000
_cell.length_b   1.000
_cell.length_c   1.000
_cell.angle_alpha   90.00
_cell.angle_beta   90.00
_cell.angle_gamma   90.00
#
_symmetry.space_group_name_H-M   'P 1'
#
loop_
_entity.id
_entity.type
_entity.pdbx_description
1 polymer ?
#
loop_
_entity_poly.entity_id
_entity_poly.type
_entity_poly.pdbx_seq_one_letter_code
_entity_poly.pdbx_strand_id
1 'polypeptide(L)'
;MEIATVRHRPEALELLEAQSKFTKKELQILYRGFKNECPSGIVNEETFKEIYSQFFPQGDSTTYAHFLFNAFDTDHNGSVSFEDFIMGLSILLRGTVQEKLNWAFNLYDINKDGYITKEEMLDIMKAIYDMMGKCTYPVLKEDAPRQHVETFFQVGQDNKKGWSTRKIPCFDWQTILRIIFVTLSSLCRDWNVLVVSSKMIS
;
A
#
# COMPACT_ATOMS: atom_id res chain seq x y z
N MET A 1 1.08 -37.96 6.71
CA MET A 1 -0.28 -37.39 6.59
C MET A 1 -0.11 -36.00 5.98
N GLU A 2 -0.17 -35.92 4.64
CA GLU A 2 -0.07 -34.64 3.95
C GLU A 2 -1.37 -33.88 4.21
N ILE A 3 -1.26 -32.76 4.92
CA ILE A 3 -2.34 -31.80 5.05
C ILE A 3 -2.48 -31.18 3.66
N ALA A 4 -3.54 -31.56 2.94
CA ALA A 4 -3.88 -30.93 1.68
C ALA A 4 -4.13 -29.43 1.95
N THR A 5 -3.15 -28.59 1.60
CA THR A 5 -3.32 -27.14 1.62
C THR A 5 -4.49 -26.80 0.71
N VAL A 6 -5.58 -26.35 1.30
CA VAL A 6 -6.75 -25.86 0.56
C VAL A 6 -6.25 -24.70 -0.29
N ARG A 7 -6.10 -24.92 -1.60
CA ARG A 7 -5.71 -23.87 -2.54
C ARG A 7 -6.88 -22.92 -2.69
N HIS A 8 -6.72 -21.71 -2.19
CA HIS A 8 -7.69 -20.65 -2.44
C HIS A 8 -7.73 -20.37 -3.96
N ARG A 9 -8.92 -20.45 -4.54
CA ARG A 9 -9.15 -20.04 -5.94
C ARG A 9 -9.78 -18.67 -5.92
N PRO A 10 -9.28 -17.72 -6.75
CA PRO A 10 -9.90 -16.42 -6.86
C PRO A 10 -11.33 -16.57 -7.37
N GLU A 11 -12.16 -15.62 -7.05
CA GLU A 11 -13.44 -15.42 -7.71
C GLU A 11 -13.23 -15.40 -9.24
N ALA A 12 -14.27 -15.70 -10.00
CA ALA A 12 -14.16 -15.73 -11.44
C ALA A 12 -13.55 -14.41 -11.97
N LEU A 13 -12.53 -14.50 -12.84
CA LEU A 13 -11.83 -13.30 -13.35
C LEU A 13 -12.80 -12.31 -14.00
N GLU A 14 -13.94 -12.77 -14.47
CA GLU A 14 -15.02 -11.95 -15.01
C GLU A 14 -15.64 -11.03 -13.95
N LEU A 15 -15.79 -11.54 -12.73
CA LEU A 15 -16.30 -10.74 -11.61
C LEU A 15 -15.28 -9.66 -11.19
N LEU A 16 -14.01 -10.05 -11.10
CA LEU A 16 -12.93 -9.10 -10.82
C LEU A 16 -12.77 -8.04 -11.93
N GLU A 17 -12.95 -8.41 -13.20
CA GLU A 17 -12.97 -7.45 -14.31
C GLU A 17 -14.12 -6.44 -14.17
N ALA A 18 -15.29 -6.89 -13.70
CA ALA A 18 -16.42 -6.00 -13.48
C ALA A 18 -16.25 -5.08 -12.26
N GLN A 19 -15.54 -5.52 -11.23
CA GLN A 19 -15.35 -4.79 -9.96
C GLN A 19 -14.09 -3.91 -9.97
N SER A 20 -13.07 -4.28 -10.73
CA SER A 20 -11.80 -3.56 -10.81
C SER A 20 -11.71 -2.76 -12.12
N LYS A 21 -10.68 -1.92 -12.21
CA LYS A 21 -10.38 -1.14 -13.43
C LYS A 21 -9.36 -1.86 -14.34
N PHE A 22 -9.21 -3.18 -14.18
CA PHE A 22 -8.33 -4.02 -14.97
C PHE A 22 -9.12 -4.87 -15.96
N THR A 23 -8.54 -5.08 -17.14
CA THR A 23 -9.05 -6.02 -18.13
C THR A 23 -8.75 -7.47 -17.73
N LYS A 24 -9.52 -8.42 -18.24
CA LYS A 24 -9.29 -9.86 -18.01
C LYS A 24 -7.86 -10.30 -18.33
N LYS A 25 -7.26 -9.75 -19.40
CA LYS A 25 -5.86 -10.07 -19.78
C LYS A 25 -4.86 -9.58 -18.72
N GLU A 26 -5.04 -8.38 -18.22
CA GLU A 26 -4.21 -7.83 -17.14
C GLU A 26 -4.36 -8.66 -15.87
N LEU A 27 -5.59 -9.00 -15.49
CA LEU A 27 -5.86 -9.86 -14.34
C LEU A 27 -5.19 -11.24 -14.45
N GLN A 28 -5.15 -11.83 -15.64
CA GLN A 28 -4.44 -13.10 -15.86
C GLN A 28 -2.93 -12.98 -15.63
N ILE A 29 -2.32 -11.88 -16.08
CA ILE A 29 -0.89 -11.62 -15.88
C ILE A 29 -0.60 -11.39 -14.40
N LEU A 30 -1.41 -10.55 -13.74
CA LEU A 30 -1.30 -10.26 -12.30
C LEU A 30 -1.48 -11.52 -11.45
N TYR A 31 -2.42 -12.37 -11.82
CA TYR A 31 -2.67 -13.63 -11.11
C TYR A 31 -1.48 -14.59 -11.22
N ARG A 32 -0.85 -14.69 -12.38
CA ARG A 32 0.35 -15.52 -12.56
C ARG A 32 1.49 -15.01 -11.68
N GLY A 33 1.76 -13.70 -11.68
CA GLY A 33 2.77 -13.09 -10.82
C GLY A 33 2.49 -13.34 -9.35
N PHE A 34 1.24 -13.09 -8.91
CA PHE A 34 0.81 -13.35 -7.54
C PHE A 34 0.98 -14.82 -7.12
N LYS A 35 0.61 -15.77 -8.00
CA LYS A 35 0.75 -17.20 -7.73
C LYS A 35 2.20 -17.68 -7.71
N ASN A 36 3.11 -17.01 -8.43
CA ASN A 36 4.54 -17.34 -8.38
C ASN A 36 5.14 -16.99 -7.02
N GLU A 37 4.78 -15.83 -6.45
CA GLU A 37 5.24 -15.40 -5.13
C GLU A 37 4.45 -16.08 -3.99
N CYS A 38 3.17 -16.33 -4.22
CA CYS A 38 2.23 -16.88 -3.23
C CYS A 38 1.48 -18.09 -3.77
N PRO A 39 2.12 -19.29 -3.82
CA PRO A 39 1.51 -20.50 -4.38
C PRO A 39 0.21 -20.95 -3.69
N SER A 40 0.03 -20.61 -2.40
CA SER A 40 -1.21 -20.86 -1.64
C SER A 40 -2.40 -20.11 -2.20
N GLY A 41 -2.19 -18.93 -2.82
CA GLY A 41 -3.22 -18.03 -3.31
C GLY A 41 -3.70 -17.00 -2.28
N ILE A 42 -3.13 -17.04 -1.09
CA ILE A 42 -3.33 -16.06 -0.01
C ILE A 42 -1.99 -15.73 0.63
N VAL A 43 -1.86 -14.54 1.18
CA VAL A 43 -0.65 -14.04 1.85
C VAL A 43 -1.03 -13.67 3.27
N ASN A 44 -0.38 -14.29 4.26
CA ASN A 44 -0.47 -13.84 5.64
C ASN A 44 0.51 -12.68 5.89
N GLU A 45 0.40 -12.04 7.02
CA GLU A 45 1.20 -10.86 7.36
C GLU A 45 2.72 -11.15 7.36
N GLU A 46 3.15 -12.29 7.88
CA GLU A 46 4.57 -12.64 7.95
C GLU A 46 5.15 -12.84 6.54
N THR A 47 4.47 -13.59 5.68
CA THR A 47 4.87 -13.77 4.28
C THR A 47 4.88 -12.43 3.54
N PHE A 48 3.91 -11.54 3.81
CA PHE A 48 3.88 -10.21 3.22
C PHE A 48 5.10 -9.38 3.63
N LYS A 49 5.46 -9.38 4.90
CA LYS A 49 6.67 -8.72 5.41
C LYS A 49 7.95 -9.28 4.79
N GLU A 50 8.05 -10.61 4.66
CA GLU A 50 9.19 -11.26 4.03
C GLU A 50 9.35 -10.85 2.57
N ILE A 51 8.28 -10.91 1.78
CA ILE A 51 8.28 -10.48 0.38
C ILE A 51 8.67 -9.00 0.29
N TYR A 52 8.07 -8.16 1.16
CA TYR A 52 8.29 -6.73 1.16
C TYR A 52 9.75 -6.35 1.50
N SER A 53 10.37 -7.07 2.43
CA SER A 53 11.75 -6.82 2.86
C SER A 53 12.80 -7.07 1.76
N GLN A 54 12.50 -7.92 0.80
CA GLN A 54 13.39 -8.19 -0.34
C GLN A 54 13.60 -6.98 -1.25
N PHE A 55 12.65 -6.03 -1.23
CA PHE A 55 12.74 -4.82 -2.05
C PHE A 55 13.47 -3.68 -1.35
N PHE A 56 13.63 -3.76 -0.03
CA PHE A 56 14.27 -2.73 0.79
C PHE A 56 15.41 -3.32 1.65
N PRO A 57 16.43 -3.95 1.03
CA PRO A 57 17.48 -4.63 1.77
C PRO A 57 18.38 -3.69 2.60
N GLN A 58 18.27 -2.38 2.40
CA GLN A 58 19.08 -1.36 3.08
C GLN A 58 18.35 -0.71 4.27
N GLY A 59 17.08 -1.04 4.47
CA GLY A 59 16.25 -0.49 5.52
C GLY A 59 15.43 -1.56 6.24
N ASP A 60 14.67 -1.13 7.25
CA ASP A 60 13.69 -1.98 7.94
C ASP A 60 12.27 -1.65 7.43
N SER A 61 11.74 -2.54 6.61
CA SER A 61 10.41 -2.39 6.04
C SER A 61 9.30 -3.04 6.87
N THR A 62 9.63 -3.70 7.97
CA THR A 62 8.70 -4.54 8.77
C THR A 62 7.48 -3.76 9.24
N THR A 63 7.69 -2.60 9.83
CA THR A 63 6.62 -1.76 10.37
C THR A 63 5.73 -1.19 9.25
N TYR A 64 6.33 -0.72 8.16
CA TYR A 64 5.56 -0.19 7.04
C TYR A 64 4.76 -1.29 6.33
N ALA A 65 5.35 -2.48 6.16
CA ALA A 65 4.67 -3.65 5.60
C ALA A 65 3.46 -4.07 6.46
N HIS A 66 3.55 -3.96 7.78
CA HIS A 66 2.43 -4.19 8.69
C HIS A 66 1.26 -3.23 8.41
N PHE A 67 1.53 -1.93 8.35
CA PHE A 67 0.48 -0.94 8.04
C PHE A 67 -0.13 -1.17 6.66
N LEU A 68 0.71 -1.47 5.67
CA LEU A 68 0.27 -1.71 4.31
C LEU A 68 -0.57 -2.99 4.20
N PHE A 69 -0.18 -4.06 4.89
CA PHE A 69 -0.96 -5.30 4.99
C PHE A 69 -2.36 -5.03 5.53
N ASN A 70 -2.47 -4.28 6.63
CA ASN A 70 -3.77 -3.92 7.22
C ASN A 70 -4.64 -3.04 6.31
N ALA A 71 -4.03 -2.27 5.39
CA ALA A 71 -4.77 -1.50 4.41
C ALA A 71 -5.32 -2.35 3.27
N PHE A 72 -4.66 -3.48 2.94
CA PHE A 72 -5.13 -4.45 1.95
C PHE A 72 -6.11 -5.46 2.54
N ASP A 73 -5.89 -5.91 3.78
CA ASP A 73 -6.77 -6.84 4.50
C ASP A 73 -8.03 -6.08 4.99
N THR A 74 -8.94 -5.81 4.05
CA THR A 74 -10.11 -4.98 4.30
C THR A 74 -11.18 -5.66 5.15
N ASP A 75 -11.25 -6.97 5.15
CA ASP A 75 -12.18 -7.78 5.95
C ASP A 75 -11.58 -8.24 7.27
N HIS A 76 -10.30 -7.88 7.55
CA HIS A 76 -9.56 -8.19 8.78
C HIS A 76 -9.54 -9.68 9.12
N ASN A 77 -9.45 -10.53 8.09
CA ASN A 77 -9.36 -11.98 8.26
C ASN A 77 -7.92 -12.48 8.52
N GLY A 78 -6.92 -11.57 8.53
CA GLY A 78 -5.51 -11.87 8.75
C GLY A 78 -4.80 -12.43 7.53
N SER A 79 -5.41 -12.29 6.35
CA SER A 79 -4.83 -12.73 5.07
C SER A 79 -5.23 -11.81 3.94
N VAL A 80 -4.33 -11.60 2.98
CA VAL A 80 -4.60 -10.87 1.74
C VAL A 80 -4.77 -11.87 0.63
N SER A 81 -5.98 -11.93 0.07
CA SER A 81 -6.30 -12.73 -1.12
C SER A 81 -5.86 -12.01 -2.41
N PHE A 82 -5.95 -12.71 -3.53
CA PHE A 82 -5.73 -12.06 -4.84
C PHE A 82 -6.75 -10.97 -5.11
N GLU A 83 -7.99 -11.17 -4.68
CA GLU A 83 -9.09 -10.23 -4.80
C GLU A 83 -8.79 -8.92 -4.04
N ASP A 84 -8.41 -9.02 -2.77
CA ASP A 84 -8.03 -7.87 -1.93
C ASP A 84 -6.89 -7.07 -2.55
N PHE A 85 -5.88 -7.80 -3.02
CA PHE A 85 -4.72 -7.22 -3.68
C PHE A 85 -5.11 -6.45 -4.95
N ILE A 86 -5.94 -7.04 -5.83
CA ILE A 86 -6.40 -6.41 -7.07
C ILE A 86 -7.29 -5.20 -6.79
N MET A 87 -8.17 -5.26 -5.80
CA MET A 87 -9.03 -4.13 -5.44
C MET A 87 -8.21 -2.93 -4.95
N GLY A 88 -7.26 -3.17 -4.05
CA GLY A 88 -6.34 -2.12 -3.60
C GLY A 88 -5.53 -1.53 -4.73
N LEU A 89 -4.96 -2.35 -5.60
CA LEU A 89 -4.20 -1.90 -6.76
C LEU A 89 -5.04 -1.13 -7.78
N SER A 90 -6.26 -1.57 -8.04
CA SER A 90 -7.19 -0.89 -8.94
C SER A 90 -7.43 0.56 -8.49
N ILE A 91 -7.60 0.76 -7.17
CA ILE A 91 -7.73 2.09 -6.59
C ILE A 91 -6.44 2.89 -6.73
N LEU A 92 -5.31 2.32 -6.32
CA LEU A 92 -4.03 3.02 -6.29
C LEU A 92 -3.54 3.44 -7.68
N LEU A 93 -3.73 2.59 -8.69
CA LEU A 93 -3.24 2.84 -10.05
C LEU A 93 -4.25 3.62 -10.90
N ARG A 94 -5.51 3.25 -10.84
CA ARG A 94 -6.55 3.72 -11.77
C ARG A 94 -7.74 4.38 -11.08
N GLY A 95 -7.70 4.50 -9.75
CA GLY A 95 -8.73 5.15 -8.97
C GLY A 95 -8.79 6.65 -9.21
N THR A 96 -9.95 7.23 -8.93
CA THR A 96 -10.11 8.68 -8.83
C THR A 96 -9.29 9.23 -7.66
N VAL A 97 -9.05 10.52 -7.65
CA VAL A 97 -8.37 11.18 -6.52
C VAL A 97 -9.08 10.87 -5.19
N GLN A 98 -10.42 10.88 -5.19
CA GLN A 98 -11.20 10.59 -3.99
C GLN A 98 -11.03 9.14 -3.51
N GLU A 99 -11.03 8.17 -4.41
CA GLU A 99 -10.80 6.76 -4.07
C GLU A 99 -9.40 6.56 -3.48
N LYS A 100 -8.38 7.16 -4.09
CA LYS A 100 -7.01 7.14 -3.60
C LYS A 100 -6.86 7.78 -2.22
N LEU A 101 -7.52 8.92 -2.02
CA LEU A 101 -7.55 9.62 -0.73
C LEU A 101 -8.19 8.75 0.36
N ASN A 102 -9.31 8.11 0.07
CA ASN A 102 -9.99 7.22 1.01
C ASN A 102 -9.14 6.00 1.36
N TRP A 103 -8.48 5.41 0.36
CA TRP A 103 -7.60 4.27 0.60
C TRP A 103 -6.39 4.64 1.47
N ALA A 104 -5.75 5.76 1.16
CA ALA A 104 -4.63 6.25 1.96
C ALA A 104 -5.07 6.72 3.35
N PHE A 105 -6.27 7.28 3.49
CA PHE A 105 -6.83 7.56 4.80
C PHE A 105 -6.92 6.30 5.66
N ASN A 106 -7.38 5.19 5.08
CA ASN A 106 -7.44 3.90 5.78
C ASN A 106 -6.06 3.34 6.16
N LEU A 107 -5.01 3.69 5.41
CA LEU A 107 -3.63 3.34 5.76
C LEU A 107 -3.13 4.15 6.97
N TYR A 108 -3.47 5.44 7.04
CA TYR A 108 -2.98 6.36 8.08
C TYR A 108 -3.82 6.35 9.36
N ASP A 109 -5.11 6.06 9.27
CA ASP A 109 -6.01 5.90 10.41
C ASP A 109 -5.78 4.50 11.02
N ILE A 110 -4.76 4.39 11.87
CA ILE A 110 -4.28 3.11 12.41
C ILE A 110 -5.30 2.50 13.36
N ASN A 111 -5.91 3.33 14.22
CA ASN A 111 -6.87 2.90 15.23
C ASN A 111 -8.32 2.82 14.71
N LYS A 112 -8.56 3.24 13.45
CA LYS A 112 -9.86 3.21 12.76
C LYS A 112 -10.95 4.04 13.48
N ASP A 113 -10.57 5.16 14.08
CA ASP A 113 -11.51 6.06 14.76
C ASP A 113 -12.09 7.14 13.83
N GLY A 114 -11.68 7.18 12.57
CA GLY A 114 -12.13 8.12 11.55
C GLY A 114 -11.35 9.43 11.53
N TYR A 115 -10.23 9.50 12.24
CA TYR A 115 -9.33 10.64 12.27
C TYR A 115 -7.88 10.17 12.10
N ILE A 116 -7.04 11.00 11.51
CA ILE A 116 -5.59 10.80 11.48
C ILE A 116 -5.00 11.79 12.48
N THR A 117 -4.45 11.26 13.56
CA THR A 117 -3.74 12.02 14.57
C THR A 117 -2.30 12.33 14.12
N LYS A 118 -1.68 13.28 14.80
CA LYS A 118 -0.27 13.61 14.55
C LYS A 118 0.67 12.44 14.89
N GLU A 119 0.32 11.71 15.92
CA GLU A 119 1.03 10.51 16.37
C GLU A 119 0.98 9.40 15.32
N GLU A 120 -0.20 9.08 14.78
CA GLU A 120 -0.36 8.09 13.73
C GLU A 120 0.39 8.47 12.45
N MET A 121 0.29 9.72 12.03
CA MET A 121 1.07 10.24 10.92
C MET A 121 2.56 10.09 11.17
N LEU A 122 3.03 10.38 12.38
CA LEU A 122 4.45 10.26 12.75
C LEU A 122 4.91 8.79 12.72
N ASP A 123 4.10 7.86 13.19
CA ASP A 123 4.44 6.44 13.21
C ASP A 123 4.60 5.88 11.78
N ILE A 124 3.69 6.24 10.87
CA ILE A 124 3.82 5.85 9.46
C ILE A 124 5.01 6.54 8.79
N MET A 125 5.22 7.84 9.03
CA MET A 125 6.37 8.54 8.47
C MET A 125 7.69 7.94 8.95
N LYS A 126 7.83 7.60 10.22
CA LYS A 126 9.00 6.88 10.74
C LYS A 126 9.17 5.54 10.02
N ALA A 127 8.12 4.74 9.91
CA ALA A 127 8.16 3.45 9.22
C ALA A 127 8.63 3.59 7.75
N ILE A 128 8.20 4.64 7.03
CA ILE A 128 8.66 4.95 5.68
C ILE A 128 10.16 5.29 5.67
N TYR A 129 10.62 6.12 6.61
CA TYR A 129 12.03 6.50 6.69
C TYR A 129 12.92 5.31 7.08
N ASP A 130 12.47 4.45 7.99
CA ASP A 130 13.16 3.22 8.38
C ASP A 130 13.27 2.25 7.19
N MET A 131 12.21 2.11 6.40
CA MET A 131 12.18 1.31 5.18
C MET A 131 13.17 1.83 4.14
N MET A 132 13.24 3.15 3.92
CA MET A 132 14.18 3.74 2.97
C MET A 132 15.63 3.64 3.43
N GLY A 133 15.86 3.60 4.74
CA GLY A 133 17.19 3.42 5.33
C GLY A 133 18.22 4.43 4.80
N LYS A 134 19.43 3.92 4.49
CA LYS A 134 20.54 4.74 3.97
C LYS A 134 20.40 5.15 2.50
N CYS A 135 19.32 4.73 1.83
CA CYS A 135 19.08 5.04 0.40
C CYS A 135 18.61 6.48 0.17
N THR A 136 18.38 7.26 1.24
CA THR A 136 18.01 8.67 1.11
C THR A 136 19.27 9.53 0.93
N TYR A 137 19.36 10.23 -0.21
CA TYR A 137 20.40 11.23 -0.44
C TYR A 137 19.76 12.62 -0.60
N PRO A 138 20.13 13.62 0.20
CA PRO A 138 21.10 13.59 1.31
C PRO A 138 20.62 12.77 2.51
N VAL A 139 21.56 12.26 3.31
CA VAL A 139 21.25 11.53 4.56
C VAL A 139 20.34 12.40 5.40
N LEU A 140 19.10 11.94 5.58
CA LEU A 140 18.07 12.70 6.30
C LEU A 140 18.44 12.75 7.79
N LYS A 141 18.25 13.92 8.40
CA LYS A 141 18.46 14.07 9.83
C LYS A 141 17.49 13.19 10.60
N GLU A 142 17.88 12.72 11.77
CA GLU A 142 17.08 11.88 12.66
C GLU A 142 15.70 12.47 12.99
N ASP A 143 15.58 13.81 12.95
CA ASP A 143 14.32 14.54 13.17
C ASP A 143 13.48 14.76 11.92
N ALA A 144 13.91 14.28 10.74
CA ALA A 144 13.23 14.55 9.47
C ALA A 144 11.75 14.09 9.45
N PRO A 145 11.38 12.89 9.95
CA PRO A 145 9.99 12.47 10.02
C PRO A 145 9.13 13.43 10.83
N ARG A 146 9.64 13.87 11.99
CA ARG A 146 8.93 14.80 12.88
C ARG A 146 8.75 16.17 12.24
N GLN A 147 9.79 16.73 11.62
CA GLN A 147 9.72 18.01 10.92
C GLN A 147 8.71 17.97 9.76
N HIS A 148 8.66 16.84 9.03
CA HIS A 148 7.72 16.65 7.94
C HIS A 148 6.28 16.66 8.45
N VAL A 149 5.98 15.91 9.52
CA VAL A 149 4.67 15.87 10.16
C VAL A 149 4.28 17.23 10.75
N GLU A 150 5.22 17.93 11.42
CA GLU A 150 4.99 19.29 11.94
C GLU A 150 4.57 20.25 10.82
N THR A 151 5.30 20.26 9.71
CA THR A 151 4.99 21.11 8.55
C THR A 151 3.62 20.77 7.98
N PHE A 152 3.29 19.49 7.88
CA PHE A 152 2.00 19.02 7.38
C PHE A 152 0.84 19.54 8.25
N PHE A 153 0.95 19.43 9.57
CA PHE A 153 -0.10 19.89 10.48
C PHE A 153 -0.16 21.42 10.64
N GLN A 154 0.95 22.15 10.38
CA GLN A 154 0.96 23.62 10.39
C GLN A 154 0.19 24.23 9.21
N VAL A 155 0.23 23.59 8.03
CA VAL A 155 -0.48 24.05 6.83
C VAL A 155 -2.00 23.91 6.98
N GLY A 156 -2.45 23.05 7.89
CA GLY A 156 -3.86 22.80 8.14
C GLY A 156 -4.39 23.40 9.43
N GLN A 157 -4.31 24.68 9.60
CA GLN A 157 -4.51 25.51 10.80
C GLN A 157 -5.81 25.35 11.60
N ASP A 158 -6.39 24.17 11.69
CA ASP A 158 -7.60 23.97 12.47
C ASP A 158 -7.64 22.59 13.11
N ASN A 159 -6.82 22.29 14.12
CA ASN A 159 -7.32 21.13 14.81
C ASN A 159 -6.57 20.57 15.99
N LYS A 160 -7.21 20.67 17.11
CA LYS A 160 -7.00 19.86 18.33
C LYS A 160 -7.49 18.41 18.22
N LYS A 161 -8.07 17.95 17.06
CA LYS A 161 -8.72 16.64 16.91
C LYS A 161 -8.19 15.77 15.77
N GLY A 162 -7.13 16.16 15.04
CA GLY A 162 -6.65 15.40 13.90
C GLY A 162 -7.40 15.70 12.58
N TRP A 163 -7.03 14.99 11.50
CA TRP A 163 -7.58 15.13 10.16
C TRP A 163 -8.71 14.13 9.92
N SER A 164 -9.83 14.58 9.35
CA SER A 164 -10.88 13.68 8.88
C SER A 164 -10.83 13.57 7.34
N THR A 165 -11.43 12.53 6.78
CA THR A 165 -11.51 12.27 5.31
C THR A 165 -11.92 13.48 4.47
N ARG A 166 -12.62 14.44 5.05
CA ARG A 166 -13.11 15.65 4.34
C ARG A 166 -12.08 16.77 4.22
N LYS A 167 -10.95 16.73 4.93
CA LYS A 167 -10.03 17.86 5.07
C LYS A 167 -8.57 17.53 4.83
N ILE A 168 -8.24 16.47 4.12
CA ILE A 168 -6.86 16.11 3.85
C ILE A 168 -6.29 17.04 2.77
N PRO A 169 -5.21 17.82 3.04
CA PRO A 169 -4.61 18.68 2.04
C PRO A 169 -3.96 17.86 0.92
N CYS A 170 -4.17 18.26 -0.32
CA CYS A 170 -3.67 17.58 -1.54
C CYS A 170 -2.14 17.51 -1.66
N PHE A 171 -1.37 18.12 -0.77
CA PHE A 171 0.04 18.42 -1.05
C PHE A 171 1.00 17.23 -0.92
N ASP A 172 0.73 16.23 -0.07
CA ASP A 172 1.70 15.13 0.19
C ASP A 172 1.33 13.78 -0.42
N TRP A 173 0.17 13.70 -1.06
CA TRP A 173 -0.34 12.48 -1.67
C TRP A 173 0.54 11.94 -2.78
N GLN A 174 1.18 12.81 -3.52
CA GLN A 174 2.08 12.44 -4.61
C GLN A 174 3.28 11.66 -4.07
N THR A 175 3.83 12.06 -2.94
CA THR A 175 4.96 11.37 -2.30
C THR A 175 4.52 10.04 -1.72
N ILE A 176 3.39 10.01 -1.01
CA ILE A 176 2.82 8.79 -0.44
C ILE A 176 2.45 7.78 -1.54
N LEU A 177 1.72 8.23 -2.57
CA LEU A 177 1.37 7.40 -3.70
C LEU A 177 2.60 6.93 -4.48
N ARG A 178 3.64 7.75 -4.62
CA ARG A 178 4.91 7.34 -5.23
C ARG A 178 5.60 6.27 -4.41
N ILE A 179 5.66 6.40 -3.09
CA ILE A 179 6.25 5.38 -2.21
C ILE A 179 5.45 4.08 -2.32
N ILE A 180 4.12 4.13 -2.16
CA ILE A 180 3.24 2.97 -2.32
C ILE A 180 3.39 2.38 -3.72
N PHE A 181 3.45 3.21 -4.76
CA PHE A 181 3.60 2.78 -6.15
C PHE A 181 4.94 2.09 -6.41
N VAL A 182 6.06 2.69 -5.98
CA VAL A 182 7.40 2.11 -6.13
C VAL A 182 7.49 0.80 -5.40
N THR A 183 6.92 0.72 -4.20
CA THR A 183 6.95 -0.49 -3.38
C THR A 183 6.08 -1.61 -3.97
N LEU A 184 4.90 -1.28 -4.48
CA LEU A 184 4.02 -2.26 -5.12
C LEU A 184 4.49 -2.69 -6.51
N SER A 185 5.12 -1.80 -7.28
CA SER A 185 5.72 -2.17 -8.57
C SER A 185 6.89 -3.14 -8.41
N SER A 186 7.49 -3.17 -7.22
CA SER A 186 8.55 -4.12 -6.88
C SER A 186 8.00 -5.52 -6.56
N LEU A 187 6.76 -5.63 -6.06
CA LEU A 187 6.12 -6.91 -5.72
C LEU A 187 5.84 -7.82 -6.92
N CYS A 188 5.80 -7.28 -8.13
CA CYS A 188 5.64 -8.06 -9.35
C CYS A 188 6.74 -7.72 -10.35
N ARG A 189 7.73 -8.60 -10.54
CA ARG A 189 8.77 -8.43 -11.57
C ARG A 189 8.19 -8.27 -12.98
N ASP A 190 7.06 -8.90 -13.26
CA ASP A 190 6.32 -8.78 -14.54
C ASP A 190 5.52 -7.47 -14.65
N TRP A 191 5.48 -6.69 -13.59
CA TRP A 191 4.73 -5.43 -13.52
C TRP A 191 5.30 -4.32 -14.40
N ASN A 192 6.62 -4.33 -14.64
CA ASN A 192 7.26 -3.36 -15.54
C ASN A 192 6.63 -3.36 -16.95
N VAL A 193 6.06 -4.49 -17.38
CA VAL A 193 5.38 -4.60 -18.67
C VAL A 193 4.04 -3.86 -18.66
N LEU A 194 3.31 -3.88 -17.52
CA LEU A 194 2.01 -3.21 -17.40
C LEU A 194 2.13 -1.72 -17.14
N VAL A 195 3.14 -1.31 -16.38
CA VAL A 195 3.40 0.11 -16.05
C VAL A 195 3.94 0.86 -17.25
N VAL A 196 4.80 0.25 -18.07
CA VAL A 196 5.36 0.83 -19.29
C VAL A 196 4.31 0.90 -20.41
N SER A 197 3.34 -0.03 -20.42
CA SER A 197 2.26 -0.04 -21.41
C SER A 197 1.14 0.97 -21.12
N SER A 198 0.99 1.40 -19.87
CA SER A 198 0.03 2.44 -19.53
C SER A 198 0.77 3.78 -19.51
N LYS A 199 0.55 4.60 -20.56
CA LYS A 199 0.82 6.03 -20.57
C LYS A 199 0.03 6.72 -19.45
N MET A 200 0.46 6.54 -18.20
CA MET A 200 -0.21 7.10 -17.03
C MET A 200 0.76 7.95 -16.20
N ILE A 201 1.55 8.79 -16.91
CA ILE A 201 2.13 9.99 -16.29
C ILE A 201 1.89 11.10 -17.31
N SER A 202 0.73 11.66 -17.30
CA SER A 202 0.43 12.98 -17.84
C SER A 202 -0.56 13.66 -16.91
#